data_aa3d4ebb9a8dee1ed865caa847cdf56c
#
_entry.id   aa3d4ebb9a8dee1ed865caa847cdf56c
#
_cell.length_a   1.000
_cell.length_b   1.000
_cell.length_c   1.000
_cell.angle_alpha   90.00
_cell.angle_beta   90.00
_cell.angle_gamma   90.00
#
_symmetry.space_group_name_H-M   'P 1'
#
loop_
_entity.id
_entity.type
_entity.pdbx_description
1 polymer ?
#
loop_
_entity_poly.entity_id
_entity_poly.type
_entity_poly.pdbx_seq_one_letter_code
_entity_poly.pdbx_strand_id
1 'polypeptide(L)'
;MVNIQIENSPLSIQLSDTESVTVPTGEVWKVTVTGRSASTARDASGFAYIERYCKINGTIVASSESESDSWQDSSGRANATANASSTFPFDTVLVGGDVIKSEGGELNVSGFVVN
;
A
#
# COMPACT_ATOMS: atom_id res chain seq x y z
N MET A 1 -33.10 -26.82 15.39
CA MET A 1 -31.66 -26.69 15.06
C MET A 1 -31.45 -25.38 14.32
N VAL A 2 -30.50 -24.61 14.80
CA VAL A 2 -30.15 -23.34 14.16
C VAL A 2 -28.94 -23.57 13.27
N ASN A 3 -29.08 -23.31 11.99
CA ASN A 3 -27.96 -23.31 11.08
C ASN A 3 -27.40 -21.92 11.00
N ILE A 4 -26.18 -21.76 11.46
CA ILE A 4 -25.46 -20.50 11.32
C ILE A 4 -24.57 -20.63 10.10
N GLN A 5 -24.87 -19.85 9.09
CA GLN A 5 -23.99 -19.75 7.94
C GLN A 5 -23.24 -18.43 8.01
N ILE A 6 -21.93 -18.54 8.07
CA ILE A 6 -21.06 -17.37 7.91
C ILE A 6 -20.60 -17.39 6.47
N GLU A 7 -21.07 -16.42 5.72
CA GLU A 7 -20.68 -16.28 4.32
C GLU A 7 -19.53 -15.30 4.22
N ASN A 8 -18.45 -15.75 3.62
CA ASN A 8 -17.30 -14.93 3.31
C ASN A 8 -17.24 -14.77 1.81
N SER A 9 -17.29 -13.53 1.36
CA SER A 9 -17.13 -13.20 -0.06
C SER A 9 -15.73 -12.70 -0.30
N PRO A 10 -15.02 -13.25 -1.31
CA PRO A 10 -13.69 -12.76 -1.64
C PRO A 10 -13.72 -11.28 -2.02
N LEU A 11 -12.68 -10.58 -1.58
CA LEU A 11 -12.52 -9.16 -1.85
C LEU A 11 -11.14 -8.93 -2.43
N SER A 12 -11.09 -8.19 -3.54
CA SER A 12 -9.83 -7.78 -4.15
C SER A 12 -10.02 -6.41 -4.76
N ILE A 13 -9.33 -5.43 -4.21
CA ILE A 13 -9.43 -4.04 -4.66
C ILE A 13 -8.02 -3.52 -4.91
N GLN A 14 -7.85 -2.83 -6.03
CA GLN A 14 -6.63 -2.10 -6.32
C GLN A 14 -6.93 -0.61 -6.25
N LEU A 15 -6.20 0.10 -5.41
CA LEU A 15 -6.30 1.54 -5.27
C LEU A 15 -5.08 2.18 -5.91
N SER A 16 -5.30 3.03 -6.88
CA SER A 16 -4.24 3.87 -7.46
C SER A 16 -3.97 5.05 -6.54
N ASP A 17 -2.92 5.80 -6.84
CA ASP A 17 -2.57 6.98 -6.06
C ASP A 17 -3.76 7.92 -5.90
N THR A 18 -4.00 8.34 -4.67
CA THR A 18 -5.09 9.20 -4.23
C THR A 18 -6.49 8.57 -4.22
N GLU A 19 -6.63 7.34 -4.67
CA GLU A 19 -7.91 6.65 -4.63
C GLU A 19 -8.24 6.17 -3.22
N SER A 20 -9.51 6.14 -2.91
CA SER A 20 -10.02 5.63 -1.64
C SER A 20 -11.26 4.78 -1.86
N VAL A 21 -11.51 3.91 -0.89
CA VAL A 21 -12.75 3.15 -0.84
C VAL A 21 -13.31 3.22 0.58
N THR A 22 -14.62 3.31 0.67
CA THR A 22 -15.34 3.32 1.95
C THR A 22 -16.01 1.97 2.11
N VAL A 23 -15.81 1.35 3.26
CA VAL A 23 -16.48 0.09 3.59
C VAL A 23 -17.97 0.36 3.72
N PRO A 24 -18.81 -0.38 2.98
CA PRO A 24 -20.26 -0.19 3.07
C PRO A 24 -20.79 -0.46 4.48
N THR A 25 -21.83 0.27 4.84
CA THR A 25 -22.51 0.08 6.12
C THR A 25 -23.01 -1.36 6.26
N GLY A 26 -22.72 -1.98 7.38
CA GLY A 26 -23.13 -3.35 7.68
C GLY A 26 -22.13 -4.41 7.24
N GLU A 27 -21.08 -4.04 6.53
CA GLU A 27 -20.03 -4.97 6.14
C GLU A 27 -18.84 -4.92 7.08
N VAL A 28 -18.17 -6.05 7.18
CA VAL A 28 -16.89 -6.18 7.89
C VAL A 28 -15.91 -6.78 6.89
N TRP A 29 -14.79 -6.13 6.72
CA TRP A 29 -13.75 -6.58 5.80
C TRP A 29 -12.55 -7.07 6.59
N LYS A 30 -12.17 -8.32 6.38
CA LYS A 30 -10.93 -8.86 6.90
C LYS A 30 -9.93 -8.92 5.76
N VAL A 31 -8.92 -8.05 5.79
CA VAL A 31 -8.08 -7.81 4.62
C VAL A 31 -6.60 -7.76 4.96
N THR A 32 -5.81 -8.06 3.94
CA THR A 32 -4.38 -7.81 3.90
C THR A 32 -4.16 -6.69 2.88
N VAL A 33 -3.43 -5.67 3.29
CA VAL A 33 -3.07 -4.55 2.43
C VAL A 33 -1.62 -4.67 2.06
N THR A 34 -1.33 -4.63 0.76
CA THR A 34 0.03 -4.61 0.25
C THR A 34 0.26 -3.33 -0.54
N GLY A 35 1.40 -2.72 -0.33
CA GLY A 35 1.84 -1.58 -1.12
C GLY A 35 2.78 -2.05 -2.21
N ARG A 36 2.56 -1.57 -3.42
CA ARG A 36 3.42 -1.90 -4.54
C ARG A 36 4.53 -0.87 -4.67
N SER A 37 5.77 -1.35 -4.64
CA SER A 37 6.92 -0.48 -4.84
C SER A 37 7.05 -0.12 -6.31
N ALA A 38 7.07 1.15 -6.62
CA ALA A 38 7.54 1.59 -7.92
C ALA A 38 9.06 1.54 -7.90
N SER A 39 9.62 1.00 -8.96
CA SER A 39 11.04 1.11 -9.15
C SER A 39 11.36 2.53 -9.58
N THR A 40 12.40 3.11 -8.97
CA THR A 40 12.95 4.35 -9.45
C THR A 40 14.21 4.04 -10.23
N ALA A 41 14.16 4.30 -11.52
CA ALA A 41 15.35 4.31 -12.34
C ALA A 41 15.77 5.76 -12.54
N ARG A 42 17.05 6.04 -12.37
CA ARG A 42 17.59 7.36 -12.56
C ARG A 42 18.83 7.29 -13.45
N ASP A 43 19.09 8.40 -14.10
CA ASP A 43 20.32 8.60 -14.84
C ASP A 43 21.55 8.57 -13.93
N ALA A 44 22.74 8.67 -14.51
CA ALA A 44 24.01 8.54 -13.82
C ALA A 44 24.22 9.55 -12.68
N SER A 45 23.41 10.56 -12.56
CA SER A 45 23.39 11.44 -11.39
C SER A 45 21.95 11.84 -11.10
N GLY A 46 21.53 11.63 -9.87
CA GLY A 46 20.20 12.00 -9.45
C GLY A 46 19.74 11.28 -8.20
N PHE A 47 18.83 11.92 -7.53
CA PHE A 47 18.19 11.41 -6.34
C PHE A 47 16.73 11.14 -6.64
N ALA A 48 16.23 10.00 -6.22
CA ALA A 48 14.83 9.67 -6.33
C ALA A 48 14.34 9.12 -4.99
N TYR A 49 13.18 9.61 -4.58
CA TYR A 49 12.56 9.22 -3.32
C TYR A 49 11.07 9.00 -3.57
N ILE A 50 10.59 7.85 -3.16
CA ILE A 50 9.18 7.51 -3.28
C ILE A 50 8.66 7.07 -1.93
N GLU A 51 7.59 7.69 -1.51
CA GLU A 51 6.83 7.31 -0.32
C GLU A 51 5.46 6.83 -0.72
N ARG A 52 4.99 5.81 -0.03
CA ARG A 52 3.64 5.30 -0.17
C ARG A 52 3.04 5.12 1.17
N TYR A 53 1.80 5.51 1.28
CA TYR A 53 1.06 5.41 2.52
C TYR A 53 -0.26 4.72 2.29
N CYS A 54 -0.63 3.87 3.25
CA CYS A 54 -1.99 3.43 3.44
C CYS A 54 -2.56 4.24 4.58
N LYS A 55 -3.63 4.96 4.32
CA LYS A 55 -4.34 5.71 5.34
C LYS A 55 -5.68 5.05 5.61
N ILE A 56 -6.01 4.90 6.89
CA ILE A 56 -7.34 4.47 7.32
C ILE A 56 -7.91 5.60 8.17
N ASN A 57 -9.05 6.13 7.73
CA ASN A 57 -9.72 7.25 8.39
C ASN A 57 -8.79 8.45 8.60
N GLY A 58 -7.94 8.72 7.59
CA GLY A 58 -7.01 9.84 7.62
C GLY A 58 -5.71 9.61 8.38
N THR A 59 -5.53 8.45 8.99
CA THR A 59 -4.31 8.12 9.73
C THR A 59 -3.43 7.16 8.93
N ILE A 60 -2.16 7.45 8.86
CA ILE A 60 -1.18 6.56 8.22
C ILE A 60 -1.02 5.32 9.09
N VAL A 61 -1.34 4.14 8.54
CA VAL A 61 -1.25 2.86 9.24
C VAL A 61 -0.17 1.97 8.67
N ALA A 62 0.26 2.21 7.46
CA ALA A 62 1.34 1.48 6.82
C ALA A 62 2.02 2.38 5.79
N SER A 63 3.30 2.16 5.58
CA SER A 63 4.07 2.94 4.62
C SER A 63 5.15 2.10 3.97
N SER A 64 5.58 2.51 2.79
CA SER A 64 6.80 2.04 2.19
C SER A 64 7.57 3.22 1.63
N GLU A 65 8.88 3.14 1.74
CA GLU A 65 9.79 4.15 1.23
C GLU A 65 10.80 3.49 0.33
N SER A 66 11.11 4.16 -0.77
CA SER A 66 12.14 3.73 -1.68
C SER A 66 12.96 4.95 -2.06
N GLU A 67 14.26 4.83 -1.89
CA GLU A 67 15.19 5.90 -2.14
C GLU A 67 16.30 5.38 -3.04
N SER A 68 16.65 6.12 -4.06
CA SER A 68 17.81 5.81 -4.87
C SER A 68 18.59 7.09 -5.14
N ASP A 69 19.91 6.97 -5.08
CA ASP A 69 20.83 8.04 -5.37
C ASP A 69 21.90 7.50 -6.31
N SER A 70 22.11 8.17 -7.41
CA SER A 70 23.16 7.81 -8.35
C SER A 70 24.01 9.03 -8.67
N TRP A 71 25.32 8.80 -8.75
CA TRP A 71 26.28 9.85 -9.02
C TRP A 71 27.46 9.30 -9.81
N GLN A 72 28.19 10.21 -10.41
CA GLN A 72 29.41 9.88 -11.15
C GLN A 72 30.60 10.51 -10.43
N ASP A 73 31.65 9.72 -10.17
CA ASP A 73 32.85 10.22 -9.52
C ASP A 73 33.77 10.95 -10.52
N SER A 74 34.87 11.52 -10.00
CA SER A 74 35.82 12.28 -10.82
C SER A 74 36.56 11.42 -11.86
N SER A 75 36.54 10.10 -11.71
CA SER A 75 37.15 9.18 -12.68
C SER A 75 36.14 8.69 -13.71
N GLY A 76 34.92 9.19 -13.68
CA GLY A 76 33.87 8.81 -14.63
C GLY A 76 33.11 7.54 -14.24
N ARG A 77 33.33 6.99 -13.05
CA ARG A 77 32.60 5.83 -12.58
C ARG A 77 31.23 6.24 -12.07
N ALA A 78 30.23 5.53 -12.53
CA ALA A 78 28.88 5.69 -11.99
C ALA A 78 28.75 4.90 -10.70
N ASN A 79 28.19 5.54 -9.69
CA ASN A 79 27.89 4.94 -8.41
C ASN A 79 26.40 5.08 -8.13
N ALA A 80 25.83 4.11 -7.45
CA ALA A 80 24.43 4.15 -7.09
C ALA A 80 24.19 3.50 -5.73
N THR A 81 23.29 4.10 -4.96
CA THR A 81 22.78 3.49 -3.73
C THR A 81 21.27 3.45 -3.81
N ALA A 82 20.70 2.40 -3.24
CA ALA A 82 19.27 2.25 -3.15
C ALA A 82 18.91 1.73 -1.76
N ASN A 83 17.92 2.36 -1.16
CA ASN A 83 17.39 1.95 0.14
C ASN A 83 15.88 1.81 0.03
N ALA A 84 15.35 0.80 0.69
CA ALA A 84 13.92 0.58 0.75
C ALA A 84 13.51 0.13 2.15
N SER A 85 12.39 0.64 2.62
CA SER A 85 11.77 0.19 3.85
C SER A 85 10.28 0.06 3.64
N SER A 86 9.65 -0.87 4.37
CA SER A 86 8.23 -1.11 4.21
C SER A 86 7.61 -1.71 5.47
N THR A 87 6.43 -1.23 5.83
CA THR A 87 5.58 -1.83 6.84
C THR A 87 4.49 -2.71 6.23
N PHE A 88 4.54 -2.95 4.93
CA PHE A 88 3.66 -3.90 4.25
C PHE A 88 4.29 -5.30 4.24
N PRO A 89 3.50 -6.39 4.20
CA PRO A 89 2.04 -6.42 4.21
C PRO A 89 1.45 -6.06 5.58
N PHE A 90 0.22 -5.61 5.57
CA PHE A 90 -0.48 -5.15 6.76
C PHE A 90 -1.86 -5.81 6.82
N ASP A 91 -2.14 -6.51 7.91
CA ASP A 91 -3.43 -7.18 8.12
C ASP A 91 -4.32 -6.32 9.01
N THR A 92 -5.57 -6.17 8.63
CA THR A 92 -6.52 -5.39 9.41
C THR A 92 -7.95 -5.83 9.20
N VAL A 93 -8.81 -5.40 10.11
CA VAL A 93 -10.25 -5.55 9.99
C VAL A 93 -10.86 -4.15 9.86
N LEU A 94 -11.63 -3.96 8.82
CA LEU A 94 -12.34 -2.71 8.55
C LEU A 94 -13.84 -2.93 8.71
N VAL A 95 -14.52 -1.95 9.25
CA VAL A 95 -15.97 -2.01 9.47
C VAL A 95 -16.67 -0.90 8.69
N GLY A 96 -17.97 -1.02 8.54
CA GLY A 96 -18.76 -0.05 7.78
C GLY A 96 -18.46 1.39 8.18
N GLY A 97 -18.22 2.23 7.18
CA GLY A 97 -17.82 3.62 7.35
C GLY A 97 -16.34 3.88 7.35
N ASP A 98 -15.50 2.86 7.53
CA ASP A 98 -14.06 3.05 7.44
C ASP A 98 -13.64 3.38 6.01
N VAL A 99 -12.71 4.31 5.89
CA VAL A 99 -12.17 4.76 4.59
C VAL A 99 -10.71 4.37 4.51
N ILE A 100 -10.37 3.55 3.51
CA ILE A 100 -8.98 3.21 3.19
C ILE A 100 -8.56 3.98 1.94
N LYS A 101 -7.40 4.64 2.02
CA LYS A 101 -6.89 5.50 0.95
C LYS A 101 -5.45 5.18 0.64
N SER A 102 -5.12 5.22 -0.64
CA SER A 102 -3.76 5.12 -1.14
C SER A 102 -3.18 6.52 -1.35
N GLU A 103 -1.96 6.74 -0.88
CA GLU A 103 -1.19 7.95 -1.20
C GLU A 103 0.23 7.59 -1.62
N GLY A 104 0.66 8.17 -2.73
CA GLY A 104 2.01 8.02 -3.24
C GLY A 104 2.24 6.77 -4.07
N GLY A 105 1.23 5.98 -4.37
CA GLY A 105 1.36 4.79 -5.19
C GLY A 105 0.14 3.89 -5.14
N GLU A 106 0.33 2.63 -5.49
CA GLU A 106 -0.75 1.65 -5.55
C GLU A 106 -0.83 0.82 -4.27
N LEU A 107 -2.05 0.53 -3.86
CA LEU A 107 -2.34 -0.43 -2.81
C LEU A 107 -3.20 -1.56 -3.38
N ASN A 108 -2.92 -2.77 -2.92
CA ASN A 108 -3.81 -3.90 -3.14
C ASN A 108 -4.44 -4.28 -1.79
N VAL A 109 -5.76 -4.36 -1.78
CA VAL A 109 -6.54 -4.76 -0.61
C VAL A 109 -7.21 -6.07 -0.96
N SER A 110 -6.83 -7.13 -0.29
CA SER A 110 -7.36 -8.46 -0.58
C SER A 110 -7.78 -9.16 0.70
N GLY A 111 -8.81 -9.95 0.62
CA GLY A 111 -9.32 -10.69 1.75
C GLY A 111 -10.76 -11.10 1.56
N PHE A 112 -11.57 -10.86 2.57
CA PHE A 112 -12.95 -11.32 2.59
C PHE A 112 -13.87 -10.28 3.20
N VAL A 113 -15.06 -10.19 2.62
CA VAL A 113 -16.20 -9.56 3.26
C VAL A 113 -16.86 -10.60 4.15
N VAL A 114 -16.95 -10.30 5.42
CA VAL A 114 -17.59 -11.17 6.41
C VAL A 114 -18.98 -10.62 6.68
N ASN A 115 -19.97 -11.45 6.45
CA ASN A 115 -21.36 -11.09 6.67
C ASN A 115 -21.92 -11.80 7.90
#